data_25989619fb8b43ebb37d4f5a1951df4c
#
_entry.id   25989619fb8b43ebb37d4f5a1951df4c
#
_cell.length_a   1.000
_cell.length_b   1.000
_cell.length_c   1.000
_cell.angle_alpha   90.00
_cell.angle_beta   90.00
_cell.angle_gamma   90.00
#
_symmetry.space_group_name_H-M   'P 1'
#
loop_
_entity.id
_entity.type
_entity.pdbx_description
1 polymer ?
#
loop_
_entity_poly.entity_id
_entity_poly.type
_entity_poly.pdbx_seq_one_letter_code
_entity_poly.pdbx_strand_id
1 'polypeptide(L)'
;MIAALRVLEATYVMQIFTSAFLAILFLQSGIDKVVDRRGNFEWLKGHFAKSPLAGIVPALLICITILEVAAGALSGVGCVLIILLKDSTIAFYGAILSAAAITALFFGQRIAKDYAGAAVLVPYFLLTLVAMYLLAQQ
;
A
#
# COMPACT_ATOMS: atom_id res chain seq x y z
N MET A 1 -13.89 -23.71 22.86
CA MET A 1 -13.99 -24.09 21.46
C MET A 1 -14.78 -23.08 20.63
N ILE A 2 -15.97 -22.68 21.08
CA ILE A 2 -16.78 -21.66 20.37
C ILE A 2 -16.04 -20.32 20.26
N ALA A 3 -15.36 -19.89 21.33
CA ALA A 3 -14.58 -18.66 21.31
C ALA A 3 -13.42 -18.72 20.31
N ALA A 4 -12.74 -19.89 20.22
CA ALA A 4 -11.64 -20.09 19.26
C ALA A 4 -12.15 -20.06 17.82
N LEU A 5 -13.32 -20.66 17.55
CA LEU A 5 -13.94 -20.62 16.22
C LEU A 5 -14.31 -19.20 15.82
N ARG A 6 -14.82 -18.40 16.76
CA ARG A 6 -15.12 -16.98 16.49
C ARG A 6 -13.87 -16.19 16.14
N VAL A 7 -12.76 -16.45 16.82
CA VAL A 7 -11.50 -15.78 16.53
C VAL A 7 -11.03 -16.12 15.11
N LEU A 8 -11.14 -17.42 14.71
CA LEU A 8 -10.78 -17.85 13.37
C LEU A 8 -11.67 -17.19 12.29
N GLU A 9 -12.97 -17.13 12.54
CA GLU A 9 -13.92 -16.47 11.64
C GLU A 9 -13.62 -14.97 11.52
N ALA A 10 -13.36 -14.30 12.65
CA ALA A 10 -13.01 -12.89 12.65
C ALA A 10 -11.72 -12.65 11.90
N THR A 11 -10.71 -13.48 12.10
CA THR A 11 -9.43 -13.37 11.38
C THR A 11 -9.65 -13.49 9.88
N TYR A 12 -10.43 -14.47 9.44
CA TYR A 12 -10.75 -14.68 8.04
C TYR A 12 -11.43 -13.45 7.42
N VAL A 13 -12.44 -12.91 8.11
CA VAL A 13 -13.16 -11.71 7.65
C VAL A 13 -12.21 -10.50 7.61
N MET A 14 -11.37 -10.34 8.63
CA MET A 14 -10.41 -9.23 8.68
C MET A 14 -9.38 -9.34 7.57
N GLN A 15 -8.95 -10.56 7.21
CA GLN A 15 -8.05 -10.77 6.07
C GLN A 15 -8.69 -10.30 4.77
N ILE A 16 -9.97 -10.60 4.57
CA ILE A 16 -10.70 -10.15 3.37
C ILE A 16 -10.77 -8.63 3.33
N PHE A 17 -11.20 -8.00 4.43
CA PHE A 17 -11.35 -6.54 4.47
C PHE A 17 -10.02 -5.82 4.32
N THR A 18 -8.96 -6.27 4.99
CA THR A 18 -7.66 -5.60 4.89
C THR A 18 -7.08 -5.71 3.48
N SER A 19 -7.15 -6.89 2.87
CA SER A 19 -6.64 -7.07 1.51
C SER A 19 -7.46 -6.30 0.48
N ALA A 20 -8.79 -6.27 0.63
CA ALA A 20 -9.66 -5.46 -0.23
C ALA A 20 -9.36 -3.96 -0.10
N PHE A 21 -9.19 -3.49 1.13
CA PHE A 21 -8.88 -2.07 1.39
C PHE A 21 -7.54 -1.69 0.75
N LEU A 22 -6.50 -2.50 0.94
CA LEU A 22 -5.19 -2.24 0.36
C LEU A 22 -5.25 -2.30 -1.17
N ALA A 23 -6.02 -3.22 -1.74
CA ALA A 23 -6.21 -3.30 -3.18
C ALA A 23 -6.83 -2.01 -3.73
N ILE A 24 -7.89 -1.53 -3.12
CA ILE A 24 -8.57 -0.29 -3.54
C ILE A 24 -7.61 0.90 -3.43
N LEU A 25 -6.95 1.04 -2.29
CA LEU A 25 -6.04 2.14 -2.02
C LEU A 25 -4.91 2.21 -3.07
N PHE A 26 -4.20 1.10 -3.26
CA PHE A 26 -3.01 1.09 -4.10
C PHE A 26 -3.30 0.95 -5.58
N LEU A 27 -4.36 0.24 -5.97
CA LEU A 27 -4.75 0.20 -7.39
C LEU A 27 -5.23 1.57 -7.86
N GLN A 28 -6.06 2.24 -7.08
CA GLN A 28 -6.54 3.56 -7.44
C GLN A 28 -5.37 4.55 -7.53
N SER A 29 -4.48 4.54 -6.54
CA SER A 29 -3.32 5.43 -6.52
C SER A 29 -2.34 5.12 -7.66
N GLY A 30 -2.05 3.84 -7.90
CA GLY A 30 -1.13 3.43 -8.96
C GLY A 30 -1.70 3.69 -10.35
N ILE A 31 -2.96 3.37 -10.58
CA ILE A 31 -3.63 3.61 -11.86
C ILE A 31 -3.69 5.12 -12.15
N ASP A 32 -3.98 5.93 -11.14
CA ASP A 32 -3.97 7.38 -11.29
C ASP A 32 -2.62 7.90 -11.79
N LYS A 33 -1.53 7.36 -11.26
CA LYS A 33 -0.18 7.72 -11.69
C LYS A 33 0.14 7.27 -13.12
N VAL A 34 -0.45 6.18 -13.58
CA VAL A 34 -0.27 5.70 -14.95
C VAL A 34 -1.10 6.54 -15.92
N VAL A 35 -2.38 6.77 -15.58
CA VAL A 35 -3.32 7.50 -16.44
C VAL A 35 -2.98 8.99 -16.51
N ASP A 36 -2.68 9.61 -15.37
CA ASP A 36 -2.31 11.02 -15.29
C ASP A 36 -0.83 11.17 -14.95
N ARG A 37 0.03 10.49 -15.71
CA ARG A 37 1.47 10.48 -15.44
C ARG A 37 2.07 11.88 -15.52
N ARG A 38 1.60 12.69 -16.49
CA ARG A 38 2.11 14.04 -16.68
C ARG A 38 1.75 14.95 -15.52
N GLY A 39 0.50 14.92 -15.07
CA GLY A 39 0.05 15.71 -13.92
C GLY A 39 0.76 15.32 -12.64
N ASN A 40 0.93 14.03 -12.40
CA ASN A 40 1.67 13.54 -11.23
C ASN A 40 3.14 13.95 -11.30
N PHE A 41 3.77 13.88 -12.47
CA PHE A 41 5.15 14.30 -12.67
C PHE A 41 5.34 15.80 -12.37
N GLU A 42 4.47 16.64 -12.92
CA GLU A 42 4.55 18.10 -12.69
C GLU A 42 4.35 18.44 -11.22
N TRP A 43 3.40 17.78 -10.56
CA TRP A 43 3.17 17.98 -9.13
C TRP A 43 4.39 17.60 -8.31
N LEU A 44 4.96 16.41 -8.55
CA LEU A 44 6.14 15.92 -7.84
C LEU A 44 7.36 16.79 -8.11
N LYS A 45 7.54 17.24 -9.34
CA LYS A 45 8.63 18.13 -9.70
C LYS A 45 8.61 19.41 -8.87
N GLY A 46 7.42 20.01 -8.72
CA GLY A 46 7.25 21.19 -7.88
C GLY A 46 7.43 20.89 -6.39
N HIS A 47 6.86 19.75 -5.94
CA HIS A 47 6.89 19.33 -4.54
C HIS A 47 8.31 19.08 -4.04
N PHE A 48 9.18 18.51 -4.87
CA PHE A 48 10.57 18.18 -4.52
C PHE A 48 11.59 19.21 -5.02
N ALA A 49 11.15 20.34 -5.59
CA ALA A 49 12.04 21.28 -6.26
C ALA A 49 13.18 21.80 -5.38
N LYS A 50 12.92 21.95 -4.07
CA LYS A 50 13.91 22.46 -3.11
C LYS A 50 14.51 21.35 -2.25
N SER A 51 14.31 20.09 -2.63
CA SER A 51 14.81 18.94 -1.86
C SER A 51 15.98 18.28 -2.57
N PRO A 52 16.77 17.43 -1.85
CA PRO A 52 17.83 16.63 -2.47
C PRO A 52 17.34 15.70 -3.56
N LEU A 53 16.03 15.38 -3.60
CA LEU A 53 15.43 14.44 -4.54
C LEU A 53 14.99 15.09 -5.85
N ALA A 54 15.17 16.42 -6.00
CA ALA A 54 14.70 17.17 -7.16
C ALA A 54 15.20 16.60 -8.50
N GLY A 55 16.44 16.12 -8.55
CA GLY A 55 17.05 15.62 -9.77
C GLY A 55 16.63 14.20 -10.18
N ILE A 56 15.94 13.47 -9.31
CA ILE A 56 15.57 12.07 -9.55
C ILE A 56 14.06 11.83 -9.53
N VAL A 57 13.26 12.89 -9.66
CA VAL A 57 11.78 12.79 -9.63
C VAL A 57 11.24 11.80 -10.67
N PRO A 58 11.72 11.75 -11.94
CA PRO A 58 11.21 10.76 -12.88
C PRO A 58 11.41 9.32 -12.41
N ALA A 59 12.60 9.03 -11.86
CA ALA A 59 12.90 7.70 -11.34
C ALA A 59 12.02 7.38 -10.12
N LEU A 60 11.82 8.35 -9.23
CA LEU A 60 10.95 8.20 -8.05
C LEU A 60 9.51 7.90 -8.45
N LEU A 61 8.98 8.61 -9.45
CA LEU A 61 7.61 8.40 -9.92
C LEU A 61 7.45 7.00 -10.50
N ILE A 62 8.41 6.53 -11.29
CA ILE A 62 8.38 5.18 -11.86
C ILE A 62 8.42 4.13 -10.75
N CYS A 63 9.35 4.26 -9.80
CA CYS A 63 9.50 3.31 -8.70
C CYS A 63 8.25 3.22 -7.84
N ILE A 64 7.69 4.36 -7.44
CA ILE A 64 6.49 4.35 -6.59
C ILE A 64 5.28 3.82 -7.35
N THR A 65 5.16 4.12 -8.63
CA THR A 65 4.07 3.60 -9.47
C THR A 65 4.12 2.07 -9.52
N ILE A 66 5.31 1.50 -9.76
CA ILE A 66 5.50 0.05 -9.80
C ILE A 66 5.14 -0.57 -8.45
N LEU A 67 5.62 0.01 -7.34
CA LEU A 67 5.32 -0.48 -6.00
C LEU A 67 3.81 -0.45 -5.72
N GLU A 68 3.14 0.64 -6.04
CA GLU A 68 1.72 0.78 -5.76
C GLU A 68 0.87 -0.15 -6.61
N VAL A 69 1.16 -0.26 -7.91
CA VAL A 69 0.43 -1.16 -8.79
C VAL A 69 0.64 -2.62 -8.36
N ALA A 70 1.88 -2.99 -8.04
CA ALA A 70 2.19 -4.34 -7.58
C ALA A 70 1.52 -4.64 -6.25
N ALA A 71 1.57 -3.71 -5.28
CA ALA A 71 0.93 -3.86 -3.98
C ALA A 71 -0.58 -4.04 -4.14
N GLY A 72 -1.19 -3.21 -4.95
CA GLY A 72 -2.64 -3.27 -5.20
C GLY A 72 -3.06 -4.54 -5.94
N ALA A 73 -2.30 -4.94 -6.95
CA ALA A 73 -2.60 -6.15 -7.72
C ALA A 73 -2.48 -7.40 -6.84
N LEU A 74 -1.41 -7.52 -6.07
CA LEU A 74 -1.23 -8.67 -5.17
C LEU A 74 -2.30 -8.69 -4.07
N SER A 75 -2.66 -7.54 -3.54
CA SER A 75 -3.73 -7.44 -2.53
C SER A 75 -5.08 -7.84 -3.13
N GLY A 76 -5.39 -7.40 -4.34
CA GLY A 76 -6.65 -7.73 -5.01
C GLY A 76 -6.76 -9.21 -5.38
N VAL A 77 -5.74 -9.74 -6.03
CA VAL A 77 -5.67 -11.19 -6.35
C VAL A 77 -5.66 -11.99 -5.06
N GLY A 78 -4.90 -11.54 -4.07
CA GLY A 78 -4.83 -12.19 -2.76
C GLY A 78 -6.17 -12.21 -2.05
N CYS A 79 -6.95 -11.14 -2.13
CA CYS A 79 -8.30 -11.08 -1.57
C CYS A 79 -9.20 -12.15 -2.20
N VAL A 80 -9.17 -12.27 -3.51
CA VAL A 80 -9.95 -13.30 -4.23
C VAL A 80 -9.51 -14.70 -3.81
N LEU A 81 -8.21 -14.94 -3.67
CA LEU A 81 -7.70 -16.25 -3.24
C LEU A 81 -8.08 -16.58 -1.80
N ILE A 82 -8.15 -15.59 -0.91
CA ILE A 82 -8.66 -15.81 0.45
C ILE A 82 -10.11 -16.27 0.40
N ILE A 83 -10.94 -15.60 -0.40
CA ILE A 83 -12.37 -15.91 -0.51
C ILE A 83 -12.57 -17.31 -1.12
N LEU A 84 -11.86 -17.63 -2.18
CA LEU A 84 -12.08 -18.88 -2.92
C LEU A 84 -11.34 -20.07 -2.32
N LEU A 85 -10.12 -19.88 -1.83
CA LEU A 85 -9.22 -20.98 -1.41
C LEU A 85 -8.79 -20.89 0.05
N LYS A 86 -9.18 -19.85 0.77
CA LYS A 86 -8.70 -19.54 2.14
C LYS A 86 -7.17 -19.48 2.22
N ASP A 87 -6.52 -19.03 1.13
CA ASP A 87 -5.08 -18.89 1.04
C ASP A 87 -4.71 -17.42 1.08
N SER A 88 -4.03 -17.00 2.14
CA SER A 88 -3.65 -15.60 2.36
C SER A 88 -2.22 -15.27 1.89
N THR A 89 -1.53 -16.21 1.25
CA THR A 89 -0.11 -16.05 0.89
C THR A 89 0.12 -14.84 -0.02
N ILE A 90 -0.65 -14.73 -1.11
CA ILE A 90 -0.48 -13.64 -2.08
C ILE A 90 -0.85 -12.31 -1.46
N ALA A 91 -1.94 -12.26 -0.68
CA ALA A 91 -2.35 -11.06 0.04
C ALA A 91 -1.28 -10.61 1.04
N PHE A 92 -0.61 -11.56 1.68
CA PHE A 92 0.51 -11.28 2.61
C PHE A 92 1.63 -10.53 1.89
N TYR A 93 2.04 -10.99 0.71
CA TYR A 93 3.05 -10.29 -0.07
C TYR A 93 2.55 -8.92 -0.54
N GLY A 94 1.26 -8.80 -0.85
CA GLY A 94 0.63 -7.52 -1.14
C GLY A 94 0.76 -6.54 0.03
N ALA A 95 0.55 -7.01 1.25
CA ALA A 95 0.71 -6.20 2.45
C ALA A 95 2.16 -5.76 2.67
N ILE A 96 3.13 -6.64 2.39
CA ILE A 96 4.55 -6.29 2.49
C ILE A 96 4.88 -5.17 1.50
N LEU A 97 4.46 -5.29 0.24
CA LEU A 97 4.69 -4.25 -0.75
C LEU A 97 3.96 -2.97 -0.40
N SER A 98 2.78 -3.07 0.19
CA SER A 98 2.03 -1.90 0.68
C SER A 98 2.83 -1.16 1.77
N ALA A 99 3.40 -1.90 2.72
CA ALA A 99 4.25 -1.30 3.76
C ALA A 99 5.48 -0.63 3.15
N ALA A 100 6.10 -1.27 2.15
CA ALA A 100 7.24 -0.70 1.45
C ALA A 100 6.86 0.59 0.71
N ALA A 101 5.72 0.61 0.03
CA ALA A 101 5.23 1.78 -0.68
C ALA A 101 4.95 2.95 0.28
N ILE A 102 4.26 2.69 1.40
CA ILE A 102 3.98 3.72 2.41
C ILE A 102 5.26 4.24 3.03
N THR A 103 6.22 3.35 3.31
CA THR A 103 7.53 3.75 3.87
C THR A 103 8.28 4.67 2.89
N ALA A 104 8.28 4.32 1.60
CA ALA A 104 8.92 5.14 0.57
C ALA A 104 8.24 6.52 0.45
N LEU A 105 6.91 6.55 0.43
CA LEU A 105 6.15 7.80 0.40
C LEU A 105 6.42 8.65 1.63
N PHE A 106 6.43 8.03 2.82
CA PHE A 106 6.74 8.72 4.07
C PHE A 106 8.13 9.34 4.02
N PHE A 107 9.12 8.57 3.59
CA PHE A 107 10.49 9.07 3.45
C PHE A 107 10.54 10.27 2.53
N GLY A 108 9.88 10.19 1.36
CA GLY A 108 9.82 11.29 0.41
C GLY A 108 9.20 12.54 1.00
N GLN A 109 8.08 12.40 1.71
CA GLN A 109 7.42 13.53 2.35
C GLN A 109 8.30 14.17 3.43
N ARG A 110 9.02 13.36 4.20
CA ARG A 110 9.94 13.88 5.22
C ARG A 110 11.10 14.65 4.57
N ILE A 111 11.66 14.14 3.48
CA ILE A 111 12.75 14.79 2.75
C ILE A 111 12.27 16.11 2.14
N ALA A 112 11.04 16.15 1.62
CA ALA A 112 10.43 17.36 1.08
C ALA A 112 10.00 18.36 2.17
N LYS A 113 10.12 17.96 3.45
CA LYS A 113 9.67 18.73 4.62
C LYS A 113 8.16 18.98 4.63
N ASP A 114 7.41 18.12 3.95
CA ASP A 114 5.95 18.11 4.02
C ASP A 114 5.52 17.21 5.18
N TYR A 115 5.62 17.75 6.40
CA TYR A 115 5.35 16.99 7.61
C TYR A 115 3.87 16.69 7.78
N ALA A 116 3.00 17.56 7.29
CA ALA A 116 1.56 17.30 7.30
C ALA A 116 1.22 16.12 6.38
N GLY A 117 1.79 16.10 5.16
CA GLY A 117 1.63 14.98 4.24
C GLY A 117 2.22 13.68 4.79
N ALA A 118 3.37 13.77 5.47
CA ALA A 118 3.97 12.60 6.12
C ALA A 118 3.07 12.05 7.22
N ALA A 119 2.47 12.93 8.04
CA ALA A 119 1.60 12.51 9.14
C ALA A 119 0.36 11.75 8.66
N VAL A 120 -0.17 12.09 7.49
CA VAL A 120 -1.34 11.41 6.90
C VAL A 120 -1.03 9.94 6.60
N LEU A 121 0.24 9.61 6.35
CA LEU A 121 0.64 8.24 6.01
C LEU A 121 0.77 7.32 7.24
N VAL A 122 0.84 7.87 8.45
CA VAL A 122 1.03 7.07 9.66
C VAL A 122 -0.10 6.06 9.89
N PRO A 123 -1.40 6.44 9.80
CA PRO A 123 -2.48 5.45 9.93
C PRO A 123 -2.40 4.34 8.87
N TYR A 124 -2.03 4.69 7.64
CA TYR A 124 -1.88 3.70 6.57
C TYR A 124 -0.72 2.74 6.85
N PHE A 125 0.37 3.25 7.41
CA PHE A 125 1.49 2.40 7.80
C PHE A 125 1.07 1.39 8.87
N LEU A 126 0.36 1.84 9.90
CA LEU A 126 -0.16 0.97 10.95
C LEU A 126 -1.10 -0.08 10.36
N LEU A 127 -1.95 0.31 9.41
CA LEU A 127 -2.83 -0.63 8.72
C LEU A 127 -2.03 -1.72 8.00
N THR A 128 -0.94 -1.35 7.32
CA THR A 128 -0.11 -2.35 6.62
C THR A 128 0.52 -3.34 7.58
N LEU A 129 0.97 -2.90 8.76
CA LEU A 129 1.53 -3.79 9.76
C LEU A 129 0.47 -4.75 10.32
N VAL A 130 -0.73 -4.24 10.60
CA VAL A 130 -1.86 -5.08 11.04
C VAL A 130 -2.21 -6.08 9.96
N ALA A 131 -2.27 -5.65 8.71
CA ALA A 131 -2.55 -6.53 7.58
C ALA A 131 -1.51 -7.65 7.47
N MET A 132 -0.22 -7.31 7.59
CA MET A 132 0.85 -8.32 7.56
C MET A 132 0.66 -9.37 8.66
N TYR A 133 0.34 -8.92 9.86
CA TYR A 133 0.11 -9.83 10.99
C TYR A 133 -1.07 -10.76 10.73
N LEU A 134 -2.20 -10.19 10.30
CA LEU A 134 -3.40 -10.97 10.02
C LEU A 134 -3.22 -11.94 8.86
N LEU A 135 -2.57 -11.48 7.79
CA LEU A 135 -2.40 -12.28 6.57
C LEU A 135 -1.30 -13.34 6.70
N ALA A 136 -0.43 -13.23 7.69
CA ALA A 136 0.54 -14.27 8.01
C ALA A 136 -0.11 -15.48 8.67
N GLN A 137 -1.34 -15.36 9.14
CA GLN A 137 -2.06 -16.44 9.83
C GLN A 137 -2.88 -17.23 8.80
N GLN A 138 -2.78 -18.55 8.88
CA GLN A 138 -3.49 -19.46 7.99
C GLN A 138 -4.67 -20.11 8.73
#